data_333682675fbfa6f4207b58d8f1b036ef
#
_entry.id   333682675fbfa6f4207b58d8f1b036ef
#
_cell.length_a   1.000
_cell.length_b   1.000
_cell.length_c   1.000
_cell.angle_alpha   90.00
_cell.angle_beta   90.00
_cell.angle_gamma   90.00
#
_symmetry.space_group_name_H-M   'P 1'
#
loop_
_entity.id
_entity.type
_entity.pdbx_description
1 polymer ?
#
loop_
_entity_poly.entity_id
_entity_poly.type
_entity_poly.pdbx_seq_one_letter_code
_entity_poly.pdbx_strand_id
1 'polypeptide(L)'
;MTELRIVATKPFSEHRQLPRGLRQSLSIFQQPHYLANLVQCFLGILGDRAGQTLVIGGDGQMMTQELLQIVLKIAAASGLSRIIIGSQGVLSPSMLSYLIGHYQAIGGILLSSRQLENEREIQLDYYEKNGRIASSHILEALQERSQIIQNYQLLDIPDLNFNRAMGVSLENLTLEVINSAAIYSKLLASLFDLDAIQDYLRQQNYPIAVKCFDPVNYAYGQLLLEKNLGLPIGTVSFETFPPLLDTLEARINLPRGNHPPSLTAVLTQHRYGIFGKERGVTASDSLAILVAHTALIPAYRGQEITVARSPFASVAVDHVCARLAFPCYESSDQWEFLSESLESSGITLAGNERGELGANFSRERDGLWALLFWLNIIALRQESVETILQSHWLKYGRNYHLCQTYRDIDLEILYPFWESLQNQGFREQANGHHEIVYSYPLKYYDQRQFQTIEQGGYCLGLTDGSRIIFKFEQGLNSQNTGNLQIYLESYEPNALAQSLTARSALAPLLAWVESLSWVQNLNKALLNTAPIRKTR
;
A
#
# COMPACT_ATOMS: atom_id res chain seq x y z
N MET A 1 40.91 -6.50 13.85
CA MET A 1 40.39 -5.74 14.99
C MET A 1 39.28 -4.85 14.46
N THR A 2 38.10 -4.92 15.05
CA THR A 2 36.97 -4.02 14.73
C THR A 2 37.26 -2.67 15.37
N GLU A 3 37.40 -1.61 14.58
CA GLU A 3 37.71 -0.27 15.06
C GLU A 3 36.45 0.62 14.98
N LEU A 4 36.08 1.25 16.09
CA LEU A 4 35.08 2.27 16.12
C LEU A 4 35.66 3.59 15.60
N ARG A 5 35.06 4.13 14.52
CA ARG A 5 35.47 5.42 13.93
C ARG A 5 34.41 6.47 14.10
N ILE A 6 34.82 7.66 14.50
CA ILE A 6 33.99 8.86 14.50
C ILE A 6 34.38 9.67 13.27
N VAL A 7 33.38 9.90 12.40
CA VAL A 7 33.58 10.61 11.13
C VAL A 7 32.87 11.96 11.19
N ALA A 8 33.66 13.03 10.97
CA ALA A 8 33.10 14.38 10.89
C ALA A 8 32.24 14.53 9.63
N THR A 9 31.15 15.23 9.73
CA THR A 9 30.20 15.45 8.63
C THR A 9 29.55 16.83 8.71
N LYS A 10 28.71 17.13 7.75
CA LYS A 10 27.89 18.36 7.70
C LYS A 10 26.44 18.00 7.40
N PRO A 11 25.47 18.82 7.84
CA PRO A 11 24.07 18.70 7.43
C PRO A 11 23.92 18.78 5.91
N PHE A 12 22.93 18.07 5.38
CA PHE A 12 22.47 18.23 4.00
C PHE A 12 21.16 19.04 4.02
N SER A 13 21.07 20.05 3.15
CA SER A 13 19.93 20.97 3.11
C SER A 13 18.71 20.44 2.34
N GLU A 14 18.90 19.43 1.51
CA GLU A 14 17.86 18.94 0.60
C GLU A 14 17.38 17.55 0.99
N HIS A 15 16.30 17.50 1.77
CA HIS A 15 15.60 16.25 2.06
C HIS A 15 14.16 16.32 1.53
N ARG A 16 13.82 15.48 0.55
CA ARG A 16 12.43 15.29 0.15
C ARG A 16 11.79 14.25 1.06
N GLN A 17 11.12 14.72 2.10
CA GLN A 17 10.34 13.85 2.98
C GLN A 17 9.06 13.36 2.29
N LEU A 18 8.73 12.12 2.57
CA LEU A 18 7.44 11.51 2.28
C LEU A 18 6.76 11.16 3.60
N PRO A 19 5.44 10.90 3.61
CA PRO A 19 4.73 10.41 4.79
C PRO A 19 5.30 9.14 5.42
N ARG A 20 6.28 8.47 4.79
CA ARG A 20 6.84 7.18 5.24
C ARG A 20 8.32 7.21 5.56
N GLY A 21 9.03 8.19 5.08
CA GLY A 21 10.49 8.22 5.12
C GLY A 21 11.03 9.23 4.15
N LEU A 22 12.13 8.90 3.52
CA LEU A 22 12.85 9.81 2.64
C LEU A 22 13.00 9.21 1.24
N ARG A 23 12.70 9.99 0.21
CA ARG A 23 12.94 9.60 -1.19
C ARG A 23 13.81 10.64 -1.88
N GLN A 24 14.87 10.17 -2.55
CA GLN A 24 15.78 10.99 -3.33
C GLN A 24 16.38 10.20 -4.48
N SER A 25 17.03 10.91 -5.43
CA SER A 25 17.76 10.26 -6.50
C SER A 25 18.92 9.41 -5.96
N LEU A 26 19.25 8.34 -6.67
CA LEU A 26 20.39 7.50 -6.32
C LEU A 26 21.69 8.30 -6.20
N SER A 27 21.90 9.30 -7.06
CA SER A 27 23.08 10.17 -7.04
C SER A 27 23.23 10.95 -5.73
N ILE A 28 22.12 11.32 -5.08
CA ILE A 28 22.13 11.96 -3.75
C ILE A 28 22.48 10.93 -2.68
N PHE A 29 21.87 9.74 -2.72
CA PHE A 29 22.19 8.66 -1.76
C PHE A 29 23.64 8.19 -1.85
N GLN A 30 24.26 8.30 -3.01
CA GLN A 30 25.69 7.97 -3.23
C GLN A 30 26.64 9.09 -2.81
N GLN A 31 26.16 10.29 -2.46
CA GLN A 31 27.04 11.33 -1.93
C GLN A 31 27.68 10.88 -0.61
N PRO A 32 28.98 11.16 -0.41
CA PRO A 32 29.66 10.85 0.83
C PRO A 32 28.89 11.40 2.03
N HIS A 33 28.74 10.60 3.07
CA HIS A 33 28.08 10.94 4.34
C HIS A 33 26.55 11.08 4.31
N TYR A 34 25.86 11.17 3.13
CA TYR A 34 24.42 11.44 3.07
C TYR A 34 23.59 10.37 3.81
N LEU A 35 23.68 9.11 3.37
CA LEU A 35 22.97 8.00 4.02
C LEU A 35 23.43 7.78 5.46
N ALA A 36 24.73 7.93 5.71
CA ALA A 36 25.32 7.79 7.04
C ALA A 36 24.70 8.77 8.05
N ASN A 37 24.52 10.04 7.66
CA ASN A 37 23.90 11.05 8.49
C ASN A 37 22.46 10.68 8.84
N LEU A 38 21.66 10.23 7.85
CA LEU A 38 20.27 9.85 8.04
C LEU A 38 20.13 8.67 9.01
N VAL A 39 20.95 7.63 8.83
CA VAL A 39 20.94 6.45 9.70
C VAL A 39 21.37 6.82 11.12
N GLN A 40 22.41 7.64 11.28
CA GLN A 40 22.86 8.13 12.59
C GLN A 40 21.78 8.93 13.30
N CYS A 41 21.06 9.80 12.57
CA CYS A 41 19.97 10.59 13.13
C CYS A 41 18.81 9.68 13.58
N PHE A 42 18.41 8.70 12.76
CA PHE A 42 17.38 7.74 13.11
C PHE A 42 17.75 6.93 14.37
N LEU A 43 18.94 6.34 14.39
CA LEU A 43 19.42 5.60 15.56
C LEU A 43 19.47 6.47 16.82
N GLY A 44 19.76 7.76 16.66
CA GLY A 44 19.76 8.73 17.77
C GLY A 44 18.37 9.02 18.35
N ILE A 45 17.29 8.78 17.60
CA ILE A 45 15.91 8.96 18.05
C ILE A 45 15.41 7.72 18.81
N LEU A 46 15.92 6.52 18.49
CA LEU A 46 15.45 5.26 19.08
C LEU A 46 15.68 5.12 20.60
N GLY A 47 16.34 6.06 21.24
CA GLY A 47 16.60 6.03 22.69
C GLY A 47 17.70 5.04 23.08
N ASP A 48 17.52 4.29 24.18
CA ASP A 48 18.51 3.32 24.66
C ASP A 48 18.52 2.09 23.74
N ARG A 49 19.69 1.84 23.15
CA ARG A 49 19.93 0.75 22.18
C ARG A 49 20.71 -0.41 22.78
N ALA A 50 21.19 -0.27 24.02
CA ALA A 50 21.95 -1.32 24.67
C ALA A 50 21.14 -2.60 24.79
N GLY A 51 21.67 -3.71 24.31
CA GLY A 51 20.97 -5.00 24.33
C GLY A 51 19.81 -5.15 23.32
N GLN A 52 19.55 -4.14 22.48
CA GLN A 52 18.42 -4.15 21.56
C GLN A 52 18.76 -4.78 20.20
N THR A 53 17.69 -5.19 19.49
CA THR A 53 17.75 -5.73 18.13
C THR A 53 17.25 -4.70 17.13
N LEU A 54 17.89 -4.60 15.96
CA LEU A 54 17.41 -3.82 14.80
C LEU A 54 17.19 -4.76 13.61
N VAL A 55 16.14 -4.54 12.83
CA VAL A 55 15.90 -5.27 11.57
C VAL A 55 16.19 -4.36 10.39
N ILE A 56 17.01 -4.81 9.44
CA ILE A 56 17.32 -4.05 8.24
C ILE A 56 17.13 -4.89 6.99
N GLY A 57 16.74 -4.25 5.88
CA GLY A 57 16.57 -4.92 4.61
C GLY A 57 16.29 -3.97 3.46
N GLY A 58 16.02 -4.53 2.31
CA GLY A 58 15.73 -3.79 1.10
C GLY A 58 15.11 -4.65 0.00
N ASP A 59 15.20 -4.17 -1.24
CA ASP A 59 14.65 -4.84 -2.41
C ASP A 59 15.59 -5.88 -3.06
N GLY A 60 16.78 -6.08 -2.50
CA GLY A 60 17.76 -7.07 -2.98
C GLY A 60 18.53 -6.66 -4.23
N GLN A 61 18.32 -5.48 -4.78
CA GLN A 61 19.12 -5.00 -5.89
C GLN A 61 20.54 -4.65 -5.45
N MET A 62 21.52 -4.81 -6.34
CA MET A 62 22.93 -4.63 -6.04
C MET A 62 23.22 -3.28 -5.36
N MET A 63 22.65 -2.19 -5.87
CA MET A 63 22.85 -0.86 -5.28
C MET A 63 22.23 -0.71 -3.88
N THR A 64 21.08 -1.31 -3.63
CA THR A 64 20.49 -1.29 -2.28
C THR A 64 21.26 -2.16 -1.32
N GLN A 65 21.87 -3.26 -1.78
CA GLN A 65 22.80 -4.06 -0.97
C GLN A 65 24.07 -3.26 -0.60
N GLU A 66 24.64 -2.48 -1.53
CA GLU A 66 25.76 -1.58 -1.24
C GLU A 66 25.40 -0.53 -0.18
N LEU A 67 24.22 0.10 -0.33
CA LEU A 67 23.72 1.05 0.66
C LEU A 67 23.43 0.39 2.03
N LEU A 68 22.96 -0.85 2.04
CA LEU A 68 22.73 -1.62 3.27
C LEU A 68 24.04 -1.90 4.03
N GLN A 69 25.20 -2.02 3.36
CA GLN A 69 26.48 -2.13 4.05
C GLN A 69 26.80 -0.86 4.87
N ILE A 70 26.45 0.32 4.34
CA ILE A 70 26.61 1.59 5.07
C ILE A 70 25.70 1.60 6.30
N VAL A 71 24.41 1.25 6.11
CA VAL A 71 23.44 1.14 7.22
C VAL A 71 23.95 0.19 8.30
N LEU A 72 24.43 -0.99 7.88
CA LEU A 72 24.96 -2.01 8.78
C LEU A 72 26.13 -1.51 9.62
N LYS A 73 27.14 -0.87 9.01
CA LYS A 73 28.34 -0.39 9.70
C LYS A 73 28.02 0.70 10.74
N ILE A 74 27.04 1.55 10.45
CA ILE A 74 26.60 2.60 11.38
C ILE A 74 25.74 2.00 12.51
N ALA A 75 24.82 1.10 12.16
CA ALA A 75 24.01 0.40 13.14
C ALA A 75 24.89 -0.43 14.10
N ALA A 76 25.93 -1.08 13.57
CA ALA A 76 26.89 -1.86 14.36
C ALA A 76 27.67 -1.00 15.38
N ALA A 77 27.90 0.28 15.08
CA ALA A 77 28.58 1.22 15.98
C ALA A 77 27.63 1.81 17.06
N SER A 78 26.33 1.54 17.00
CA SER A 78 25.33 2.25 17.81
C SER A 78 25.02 1.63 19.18
N GLY A 79 25.69 0.55 19.57
CA GLY A 79 25.50 -0.14 20.86
C GLY A 79 24.39 -1.21 20.83
N LEU A 80 23.88 -1.58 19.66
CA LEU A 80 22.94 -2.69 19.49
C LEU A 80 23.61 -4.03 19.84
N SER A 81 22.85 -5.00 20.34
CA SER A 81 23.33 -6.36 20.56
C SER A 81 23.09 -7.29 19.38
N ARG A 82 22.13 -6.95 18.51
CA ARG A 82 21.79 -7.80 17.37
C ARG A 82 21.28 -6.97 16.19
N ILE A 83 21.72 -7.32 14.99
CA ILE A 83 21.19 -6.79 13.73
C ILE A 83 20.76 -7.95 12.86
N ILE A 84 19.50 -7.94 12.43
CA ILE A 84 18.91 -8.96 11.57
C ILE A 84 18.75 -8.39 10.16
N ILE A 85 19.20 -9.18 9.17
CA ILE A 85 19.23 -8.78 7.77
C ILE A 85 18.58 -9.88 6.93
N GLY A 86 17.71 -9.51 5.98
CA GLY A 86 17.17 -10.46 5.01
C GLY A 86 18.27 -11.01 4.10
N SER A 87 18.23 -12.31 3.79
CA SER A 87 19.18 -12.89 2.80
C SER A 87 19.07 -12.17 1.47
N GLN A 88 20.20 -11.97 0.78
CA GLN A 88 20.33 -11.11 -0.39
C GLN A 88 19.92 -9.65 -0.15
N GLY A 89 19.84 -9.22 1.10
CA GLY A 89 19.29 -7.93 1.48
C GLY A 89 17.78 -7.80 1.28
N VAL A 90 17.05 -8.90 1.03
CA VAL A 90 15.62 -8.88 0.65
C VAL A 90 14.73 -8.93 1.87
N LEU A 91 13.90 -7.90 2.03
CA LEU A 91 12.78 -7.86 2.98
C LEU A 91 11.60 -7.12 2.35
N SER A 92 10.40 -7.69 2.45
CA SER A 92 9.18 -6.93 2.15
C SER A 92 8.82 -6.01 3.33
N PRO A 93 8.05 -4.93 3.09
CA PRO A 93 7.49 -4.11 4.16
C PRO A 93 6.75 -4.93 5.22
N SER A 94 5.89 -5.87 4.79
CA SER A 94 5.13 -6.73 5.69
C SER A 94 6.01 -7.66 6.52
N MET A 95 7.08 -8.21 5.92
CA MET A 95 8.03 -9.04 6.65
C MET A 95 8.89 -8.24 7.62
N LEU A 96 9.32 -7.03 7.25
CA LEU A 96 10.04 -6.16 8.19
C LEU A 96 9.17 -5.86 9.41
N SER A 97 7.92 -5.46 9.19
CA SER A 97 6.93 -5.21 10.24
C SER A 97 6.73 -6.43 11.14
N TYR A 98 6.51 -7.60 10.55
CA TYR A 98 6.37 -8.86 11.29
C TYR A 98 7.61 -9.22 12.11
N LEU A 99 8.80 -9.12 11.52
CA LEU A 99 10.05 -9.47 12.19
C LEU A 99 10.39 -8.55 13.36
N ILE A 100 10.04 -7.26 13.28
CA ILE A 100 10.18 -6.33 14.40
C ILE A 100 9.39 -6.85 15.61
N GLY A 101 8.14 -7.23 15.44
CA GLY A 101 7.33 -7.82 16.51
C GLY A 101 7.85 -9.18 16.96
N HIS A 102 8.22 -10.07 16.02
CA HIS A 102 8.69 -11.42 16.28
C HIS A 102 10.00 -11.46 17.10
N TYR A 103 10.93 -10.56 16.80
CA TYR A 103 12.21 -10.46 17.51
C TYR A 103 12.22 -9.39 18.61
N GLN A 104 11.09 -8.75 18.87
CA GLN A 104 10.97 -7.61 19.80
C GLN A 104 12.02 -6.53 19.52
N ALA A 105 12.23 -6.24 18.23
CA ALA A 105 13.23 -5.28 17.80
C ALA A 105 12.82 -3.84 18.15
N ILE A 106 13.82 -2.97 18.38
CA ILE A 106 13.60 -1.55 18.68
C ILE A 106 13.06 -0.76 17.48
N GLY A 107 13.19 -1.32 16.29
CA GLY A 107 12.70 -0.75 15.04
C GLY A 107 13.34 -1.39 13.82
N GLY A 108 13.17 -0.75 12.65
CA GLY A 108 13.73 -1.26 11.41
C GLY A 108 14.02 -0.19 10.37
N ILE A 109 14.83 -0.56 9.38
CA ILE A 109 15.19 0.25 8.22
C ILE A 109 14.98 -0.56 6.95
N LEU A 110 14.27 0.01 5.99
CA LEU A 110 14.03 -0.60 4.67
C LEU A 110 14.50 0.33 3.56
N LEU A 111 15.32 -0.20 2.66
CA LEU A 111 15.77 0.47 1.45
C LEU A 111 15.08 -0.13 0.22
N SER A 112 14.46 0.70 -0.59
CA SER A 112 13.90 0.26 -1.86
C SER A 112 14.28 1.20 -3.00
N SER A 113 14.34 0.68 -4.21
CA SER A 113 14.66 1.45 -5.40
C SER A 113 13.48 1.49 -6.36
N ARG A 114 13.37 2.61 -7.08
CA ARG A 114 12.38 2.80 -8.14
C ARG A 114 13.07 3.32 -9.38
N GLN A 115 12.84 2.66 -10.52
CA GLN A 115 13.28 3.16 -11.81
C GLN A 115 12.26 4.15 -12.35
N LEU A 116 12.69 5.36 -12.65
CA LEU A 116 11.98 6.35 -13.45
C LEU A 116 12.53 6.35 -14.88
N GLU A 117 11.92 7.13 -15.79
CA GLU A 117 12.36 7.19 -17.20
C GLU A 117 13.84 7.54 -17.35
N ASN A 118 14.32 8.53 -16.60
CA ASN A 118 15.66 9.08 -16.75
C ASN A 118 16.54 8.95 -15.50
N GLU A 119 15.98 8.51 -14.38
CA GLU A 119 16.73 8.40 -13.14
C GLU A 119 16.23 7.24 -12.27
N ARG A 120 17.02 6.91 -11.29
CA ARG A 120 16.67 5.95 -10.25
C ARG A 120 16.55 6.67 -8.92
N GLU A 121 15.44 6.45 -8.24
CA GLU A 121 15.22 6.93 -6.89
C GLU A 121 15.45 5.81 -5.86
N ILE A 122 15.96 6.19 -4.70
CA ILE A 122 16.03 5.34 -3.51
C ILE A 122 15.04 5.89 -2.49
N GLN A 123 14.30 4.99 -1.87
CA GLN A 123 13.44 5.27 -0.73
C GLN A 123 14.02 4.58 0.50
N LEU A 124 14.10 5.35 1.58
CA LEU A 124 14.53 4.91 2.89
C LEU A 124 13.34 5.04 3.84
N ASP A 125 12.78 3.91 4.23
CA ASP A 125 11.66 3.83 5.16
C ASP A 125 12.16 3.44 6.55
N TYR A 126 11.60 4.09 7.57
CA TYR A 126 11.87 3.80 8.97
C TYR A 126 10.67 3.12 9.62
N TYR A 127 10.93 2.18 10.52
CA TYR A 127 9.91 1.43 11.24
C TYR A 127 10.11 1.53 12.74
N GLU A 128 9.02 1.76 13.46
CA GLU A 128 9.01 1.84 14.92
C GLU A 128 8.98 0.44 15.56
N LYS A 129 9.21 0.37 16.88
CA LYS A 129 9.25 -0.89 17.66
C LYS A 129 7.96 -1.73 17.61
N ASN A 130 6.84 -1.12 17.25
CA ASN A 130 5.56 -1.79 17.07
C ASN A 130 5.38 -2.37 15.66
N GLY A 131 6.39 -2.25 14.79
CA GLY A 131 6.36 -2.74 13.41
C GLY A 131 5.62 -1.84 12.44
N ARG A 132 5.20 -0.64 12.86
CA ARG A 132 4.61 0.35 11.96
C ARG A 132 5.66 1.20 11.29
N ILE A 133 5.29 1.75 10.14
CA ILE A 133 6.09 2.79 9.52
C ILE A 133 6.16 4.02 10.44
N ALA A 134 7.29 4.72 10.41
CA ALA A 134 7.53 5.86 11.28
C ALA A 134 6.44 6.94 11.12
N SER A 135 5.96 7.44 12.25
CA SER A 135 5.00 8.53 12.30
C SER A 135 5.61 9.85 11.83
N SER A 136 4.77 10.83 11.47
CA SER A 136 5.20 12.18 11.12
C SER A 136 6.09 12.79 12.20
N HIS A 137 5.77 12.58 13.47
CA HIS A 137 6.58 13.06 14.59
C HIS A 137 8.01 12.52 14.60
N ILE A 138 8.20 11.22 14.29
CA ILE A 138 9.54 10.62 14.16
C ILE A 138 10.29 11.23 12.97
N LEU A 139 9.59 11.45 11.86
CA LEU A 139 10.19 12.04 10.66
C LEU A 139 10.58 13.52 10.88
N GLU A 140 9.76 14.28 11.61
CA GLU A 140 10.07 15.66 12.03
C GLU A 140 11.31 15.70 12.94
N ALA A 141 11.35 14.85 13.98
CA ALA A 141 12.51 14.74 14.86
C ALA A 141 13.78 14.33 14.11
N LEU A 142 13.64 13.46 13.09
CA LEU A 142 14.75 13.07 12.22
C LEU A 142 15.23 14.25 11.38
N GLN A 143 14.32 15.05 10.83
CA GLN A 143 14.65 16.25 10.07
C GLN A 143 15.40 17.27 10.94
N GLU A 144 14.90 17.56 12.13
CA GLU A 144 15.56 18.49 13.06
C GLU A 144 17.00 18.02 13.39
N ARG A 145 17.17 16.73 13.71
CA ARG A 145 18.51 16.18 13.98
C ARG A 145 19.43 16.24 12.76
N SER A 146 18.89 16.00 11.57
CA SER A 146 19.68 16.04 10.33
C SER A 146 20.25 17.43 10.02
N GLN A 147 19.60 18.50 10.52
CA GLN A 147 20.06 19.88 10.34
C GLN A 147 21.21 20.30 11.26
N ILE A 148 21.48 19.53 12.34
CA ILE A 148 22.48 19.87 13.33
C ILE A 148 23.58 18.80 13.47
N ILE A 149 23.54 17.73 12.67
CA ILE A 149 24.51 16.64 12.73
C ILE A 149 25.93 17.13 12.39
N GLN A 150 26.92 16.76 13.20
CA GLN A 150 28.33 17.13 13.02
C GLN A 150 29.24 15.92 12.83
N ASN A 151 28.80 14.75 13.28
CA ASN A 151 29.53 13.50 13.14
C ASN A 151 28.58 12.30 13.16
N TYR A 152 29.07 11.17 12.67
CA TYR A 152 28.45 9.85 12.83
C TYR A 152 29.49 8.83 13.26
N GLN A 153 29.04 7.73 13.83
CA GLN A 153 29.89 6.61 14.22
C GLN A 153 29.71 5.46 13.24
N LEU A 154 30.78 4.80 12.90
CA LEU A 154 30.76 3.55 12.14
C LEU A 154 31.73 2.55 12.75
N LEU A 155 31.38 1.27 12.65
CA LEU A 155 32.28 0.15 12.97
C LEU A 155 32.97 -0.29 11.68
N ASP A 156 34.32 -0.24 11.68
CA ASP A 156 35.13 -0.66 10.52
C ASP A 156 35.19 -2.18 10.47
N ILE A 157 34.23 -2.76 9.78
CA ILE A 157 34.09 -4.20 9.56
C ILE A 157 34.07 -4.48 8.05
N PRO A 158 34.54 -5.66 7.61
CA PRO A 158 34.35 -6.09 6.23
C PRO A 158 32.89 -6.13 5.83
N ASP A 159 32.64 -5.96 4.53
CA ASP A 159 31.27 -6.10 4.00
C ASP A 159 30.73 -7.50 4.27
N LEU A 160 29.50 -7.56 4.76
CA LEU A 160 28.81 -8.81 5.07
C LEU A 160 28.26 -9.44 3.79
N ASN A 161 28.49 -10.74 3.61
CA ASN A 161 27.87 -11.45 2.50
C ASN A 161 26.40 -11.75 2.79
N PHE A 162 25.48 -11.02 2.16
CA PHE A 162 24.04 -11.23 2.32
C PHE A 162 23.50 -12.45 1.57
N ASN A 163 24.28 -13.08 0.68
CA ASN A 163 23.77 -14.18 -0.16
C ASN A 163 23.54 -15.49 0.61
N ARG A 164 24.09 -15.62 1.80
CA ARG A 164 23.99 -16.84 2.61
C ARG A 164 23.52 -16.52 4.01
N ALA A 165 22.50 -17.27 4.47
CA ALA A 165 22.09 -17.22 5.86
C ALA A 165 23.27 -17.61 6.77
N MET A 166 23.65 -16.72 7.68
CA MET A 166 24.80 -16.87 8.56
C MET A 166 24.66 -15.98 9.80
N GLY A 167 25.37 -16.35 10.86
CA GLY A 167 25.57 -15.50 12.03
C GLY A 167 27.04 -15.14 12.18
N VAL A 168 27.32 -13.88 12.44
CA VAL A 168 28.66 -13.38 12.75
C VAL A 168 28.61 -12.69 14.11
N SER A 169 29.40 -13.16 15.07
CA SER A 169 29.54 -12.55 16.39
C SER A 169 30.76 -11.63 16.44
N LEU A 170 30.53 -10.40 16.87
CA LEU A 170 31.53 -9.35 17.03
C LEU A 170 31.43 -8.83 18.47
N GLU A 171 32.27 -9.33 19.36
CA GLU A 171 32.22 -8.96 20.79
C GLU A 171 30.79 -9.00 21.38
N ASN A 172 30.16 -7.84 21.51
CA ASN A 172 28.81 -7.70 22.08
C ASN A 172 27.70 -7.59 21.02
N LEU A 173 28.02 -7.77 19.72
CA LEU A 173 27.09 -7.63 18.61
C LEU A 173 26.99 -8.92 17.81
N THR A 174 25.78 -9.36 17.52
CA THR A 174 25.49 -10.45 16.57
C THR A 174 24.89 -9.88 15.29
N LEU A 175 25.53 -10.15 14.16
CA LEU A 175 25.01 -9.87 12.82
C LEU A 175 24.42 -11.17 12.27
N GLU A 176 23.13 -11.17 11.91
CA GLU A 176 22.43 -12.37 11.47
C GLU A 176 21.73 -12.16 10.13
N VAL A 177 22.13 -12.93 9.13
CA VAL A 177 21.46 -12.99 7.83
C VAL A 177 20.46 -14.14 7.86
N ILE A 178 19.16 -13.82 7.74
CA ILE A 178 18.05 -14.77 7.81
C ILE A 178 17.44 -15.03 6.42
N ASN A 179 16.90 -16.23 6.21
CA ASN A 179 16.09 -16.51 5.03
C ASN A 179 14.66 -15.99 5.25
N SER A 180 14.46 -14.70 4.95
CA SER A 180 13.18 -14.00 5.15
C SER A 180 12.04 -14.62 4.33
N ALA A 181 12.30 -15.08 3.11
CA ALA A 181 11.29 -15.71 2.26
C ALA A 181 10.80 -17.06 2.84
N ALA A 182 11.70 -17.84 3.45
CA ALA A 182 11.31 -19.08 4.12
C ALA A 182 10.50 -18.83 5.40
N ILE A 183 10.86 -17.80 6.17
CA ILE A 183 10.09 -17.38 7.36
C ILE A 183 8.70 -16.92 6.93
N TYR A 184 8.62 -16.08 5.89
CA TYR A 184 7.36 -15.61 5.33
C TYR A 184 6.47 -16.74 4.85
N SER A 185 7.04 -17.71 4.13
CA SER A 185 6.29 -18.87 3.68
C SER A 185 5.71 -19.70 4.84
N LYS A 186 6.46 -19.87 5.93
CA LYS A 186 5.98 -20.53 7.15
C LYS A 186 4.87 -19.72 7.83
N LEU A 187 5.00 -18.41 7.88
CA LEU A 187 3.97 -17.53 8.40
C LEU A 187 2.67 -17.69 7.60
N LEU A 188 2.74 -17.61 6.27
CA LEU A 188 1.55 -17.78 5.42
C LEU A 188 0.95 -19.19 5.53
N ALA A 189 1.76 -20.23 5.68
CA ALA A 189 1.28 -21.58 5.94
C ALA A 189 0.52 -21.72 7.28
N SER A 190 0.79 -20.86 8.25
CA SER A 190 0.02 -20.83 9.50
C SER A 190 -1.30 -20.06 9.38
N LEU A 191 -1.43 -19.22 8.36
CA LEU A 191 -2.64 -18.40 8.14
C LEU A 191 -3.64 -19.07 7.19
N PHE A 192 -3.16 -19.81 6.18
CA PHE A 192 -3.94 -20.35 5.09
C PHE A 192 -3.87 -21.88 5.01
N ASP A 193 -4.88 -22.49 4.40
CA ASP A 193 -4.89 -23.92 4.05
C ASP A 193 -4.14 -24.12 2.73
N LEU A 194 -2.82 -24.22 2.80
CA LEU A 194 -1.97 -24.40 1.61
C LEU A 194 -2.19 -25.76 0.94
N ASP A 195 -2.54 -26.80 1.71
CA ASP A 195 -2.81 -28.14 1.18
C ASP A 195 -4.07 -28.13 0.32
N ALA A 196 -5.15 -27.50 0.79
CA ALA A 196 -6.37 -27.33 0.00
C ALA A 196 -6.12 -26.53 -1.29
N ILE A 197 -5.30 -25.47 -1.22
CA ILE A 197 -4.90 -24.70 -2.41
C ILE A 197 -4.15 -25.61 -3.39
N GLN A 198 -3.13 -26.33 -2.93
CA GLN A 198 -2.29 -27.17 -3.76
C GLN A 198 -3.10 -28.29 -4.44
N ASP A 199 -3.95 -28.97 -3.67
CA ASP A 199 -4.80 -30.05 -4.18
C ASP A 199 -5.77 -29.56 -5.24
N TYR A 200 -6.44 -28.44 -5.01
CA TYR A 200 -7.34 -27.84 -5.99
C TYR A 200 -6.61 -27.47 -7.29
N LEU A 201 -5.49 -26.76 -7.18
CA LEU A 201 -4.72 -26.31 -8.34
C LEU A 201 -4.24 -27.48 -9.21
N ARG A 202 -3.82 -28.58 -8.58
CA ARG A 202 -3.40 -29.81 -9.28
C ARG A 202 -4.58 -30.53 -9.93
N GLN A 203 -5.66 -30.78 -9.17
CA GLN A 203 -6.81 -31.55 -9.64
C GLN A 203 -7.53 -30.84 -10.80
N GLN A 204 -7.66 -29.53 -10.75
CA GLN A 204 -8.35 -28.74 -11.76
C GLN A 204 -7.43 -28.26 -12.87
N ASN A 205 -6.11 -28.53 -12.79
CA ASN A 205 -5.12 -27.95 -13.72
C ASN A 205 -5.37 -26.43 -13.90
N TYR A 206 -5.57 -25.73 -12.78
CA TYR A 206 -6.03 -24.34 -12.73
C TYR A 206 -4.89 -23.38 -13.13
N PRO A 207 -4.90 -22.77 -14.33
CA PRO A 207 -3.79 -21.96 -14.78
C PRO A 207 -3.79 -20.60 -14.09
N ILE A 208 -2.64 -20.24 -13.49
CA ILE A 208 -2.41 -18.99 -12.80
C ILE A 208 -1.24 -18.25 -13.45
N ALA A 209 -1.31 -16.93 -13.54
CA ALA A 209 -0.20 -16.05 -13.83
C ALA A 209 -0.06 -14.99 -12.74
N VAL A 210 1.16 -14.78 -12.25
CA VAL A 210 1.46 -13.75 -11.25
C VAL A 210 2.51 -12.80 -11.81
N LYS A 211 2.10 -11.55 -12.05
CA LYS A 211 2.94 -10.50 -12.60
C LYS A 211 3.44 -9.61 -11.48
N CYS A 212 4.74 -9.68 -11.19
CA CYS A 212 5.38 -8.90 -10.15
C CYS A 212 6.11 -7.70 -10.76
N PHE A 213 5.85 -6.52 -10.23
CA PHE A 213 6.46 -5.26 -10.64
C PHE A 213 7.49 -4.74 -9.62
N ASP A 214 7.87 -5.58 -8.68
CA ASP A 214 8.95 -5.33 -7.74
C ASP A 214 9.73 -6.62 -7.45
N PRO A 215 11.05 -6.51 -7.16
CA PRO A 215 11.91 -7.67 -7.00
C PRO A 215 11.55 -8.55 -5.79
N VAL A 216 10.99 -7.96 -4.74
CA VAL A 216 10.69 -8.66 -3.48
C VAL A 216 9.51 -9.61 -3.66
N ASN A 217 8.39 -9.11 -4.21
CA ASN A 217 7.23 -9.94 -4.52
C ASN A 217 7.57 -11.03 -5.54
N TYR A 218 8.47 -10.73 -6.49
CA TYR A 218 8.96 -11.73 -7.43
C TYR A 218 9.70 -12.87 -6.70
N ALA A 219 10.70 -12.53 -5.87
CA ALA A 219 11.49 -13.54 -5.15
C ALA A 219 10.65 -14.36 -4.16
N TYR A 220 9.77 -13.71 -3.40
CA TYR A 220 8.89 -14.37 -2.44
C TYR A 220 7.82 -15.20 -3.14
N GLY A 221 7.25 -14.69 -4.23
CA GLY A 221 6.26 -15.38 -5.06
C GLY A 221 6.82 -16.65 -5.69
N GLN A 222 8.03 -16.63 -6.24
CA GLN A 222 8.68 -17.82 -6.77
C GLN A 222 8.87 -18.91 -5.70
N LEU A 223 9.35 -18.54 -4.50
CA LEU A 223 9.52 -19.50 -3.43
C LEU A 223 8.18 -20.09 -2.98
N LEU A 224 7.18 -19.24 -2.76
CA LEU A 224 5.89 -19.62 -2.22
C LEU A 224 5.06 -20.41 -3.23
N LEU A 225 4.92 -19.90 -4.44
CA LEU A 225 4.00 -20.46 -5.43
C LEU A 225 4.64 -21.57 -6.27
N GLU A 226 5.85 -21.36 -6.79
CA GLU A 226 6.49 -22.35 -7.66
C GLU A 226 7.15 -23.49 -6.86
N LYS A 227 7.91 -23.17 -5.78
CA LYS A 227 8.60 -24.20 -5.00
C LYS A 227 7.70 -24.88 -3.97
N ASN A 228 6.97 -24.10 -3.15
CA ASN A 228 6.22 -24.67 -2.03
C ASN A 228 4.85 -25.17 -2.44
N LEU A 229 4.09 -24.42 -3.25
CA LEU A 229 2.80 -24.89 -3.79
C LEU A 229 2.95 -25.76 -5.04
N GLY A 230 4.14 -25.86 -5.62
CA GLY A 230 4.44 -26.72 -6.76
C GLY A 230 3.82 -26.29 -8.08
N LEU A 231 3.55 -25.01 -8.24
CA LEU A 231 3.09 -24.46 -9.52
C LEU A 231 4.21 -24.52 -10.57
N PRO A 232 3.88 -24.55 -11.87
CA PRO A 232 4.88 -24.56 -12.93
C PRO A 232 5.86 -23.39 -12.83
N ILE A 233 7.13 -23.63 -13.15
CA ILE A 233 8.15 -22.57 -13.27
C ILE A 233 7.70 -21.59 -14.36
N GLY A 234 7.78 -20.28 -14.07
CA GLY A 234 7.29 -19.22 -14.93
C GLY A 234 5.85 -18.78 -14.64
N THR A 235 5.19 -19.39 -13.65
CA THR A 235 3.92 -18.89 -13.11
C THR A 235 4.08 -17.47 -12.56
N VAL A 236 5.23 -17.18 -11.94
CA VAL A 236 5.59 -15.86 -11.42
C VAL A 236 6.55 -15.19 -12.39
N SER A 237 6.17 -14.06 -12.96
CA SER A 237 7.00 -13.27 -13.86
C SER A 237 7.38 -11.92 -13.25
N PHE A 238 8.59 -11.44 -13.61
CA PHE A 238 9.00 -10.07 -13.29
C PHE A 238 8.76 -9.18 -14.50
N GLU A 239 8.02 -8.11 -14.31
CA GLU A 239 7.62 -7.20 -15.38
C GLU A 239 8.21 -5.81 -15.13
N THR A 240 8.63 -5.16 -16.22
CA THR A 240 9.06 -3.75 -16.17
C THR A 240 7.84 -2.83 -16.11
N PHE A 241 7.82 -1.91 -15.18
CA PHE A 241 6.70 -1.01 -14.96
C PHE A 241 6.71 0.11 -16.01
N PRO A 242 5.64 0.33 -16.78
CA PRO A 242 5.50 1.55 -17.56
C PRO A 242 5.30 2.75 -16.60
N PRO A 243 5.93 3.90 -16.83
CA PRO A 243 6.05 5.00 -15.84
C PRO A 243 4.76 5.68 -15.39
N LEU A 244 3.59 5.34 -15.91
CA LEU A 244 2.34 6.06 -15.69
C LEU A 244 1.15 5.14 -15.38
N LEU A 245 1.25 4.29 -14.36
CA LEU A 245 0.12 3.47 -13.90
C LEU A 245 -0.53 4.07 -12.64
N ASP A 246 -1.52 4.93 -12.84
CA ASP A 246 -2.34 5.46 -11.74
C ASP A 246 -3.57 4.63 -11.42
N THR A 247 -3.93 3.70 -12.28
CA THR A 247 -4.97 2.70 -12.01
C THR A 247 -4.49 1.34 -12.50
N LEU A 248 -4.38 0.37 -11.60
CA LEU A 248 -4.08 -1.02 -11.94
C LEU A 248 -5.07 -1.58 -12.99
N GLU A 249 -6.30 -1.07 -12.99
CA GLU A 249 -7.39 -1.55 -13.85
C GLU A 249 -7.27 -1.14 -15.32
N ALA A 250 -6.70 0.03 -15.62
CA ALA A 250 -6.81 0.61 -16.96
C ALA A 250 -5.75 0.16 -17.97
N ARG A 251 -4.63 -0.47 -17.52
CA ARG A 251 -3.46 -0.69 -18.38
C ARG A 251 -2.86 -2.09 -18.37
N ILE A 252 -3.44 -3.01 -17.63
CA ILE A 252 -3.01 -4.40 -17.72
C ILE A 252 -3.69 -4.98 -18.95
N ASN A 253 -2.93 -5.07 -20.03
CA ASN A 253 -3.30 -5.97 -21.12
C ASN A 253 -3.31 -7.38 -20.51
N LEU A 254 -4.50 -7.80 -20.04
CA LEU A 254 -4.71 -9.20 -19.70
C LEU A 254 -4.21 -10.03 -20.89
N PRO A 255 -3.56 -11.17 -20.64
CA PRO A 255 -3.14 -12.04 -21.73
C PRO A 255 -4.38 -12.42 -22.57
N ARG A 256 -4.55 -11.76 -23.70
CA ARG A 256 -5.61 -12.06 -24.69
C ARG A 256 -5.13 -13.18 -25.63
N GLY A 257 -4.48 -14.20 -25.06
CA GLY A 257 -4.11 -15.41 -25.80
C GLY A 257 -5.31 -16.33 -26.00
N ASN A 258 -5.17 -17.34 -26.85
CA ASN A 258 -6.19 -18.36 -27.07
C ASN A 258 -6.58 -19.13 -25.79
N HIS A 259 -5.75 -19.07 -24.75
CA HIS A 259 -5.95 -19.73 -23.46
C HIS A 259 -5.51 -18.80 -22.30
N PRO A 260 -6.34 -17.80 -21.91
CA PRO A 260 -5.98 -16.93 -20.81
C PRO A 260 -5.96 -17.71 -19.48
N PRO A 261 -5.09 -17.33 -18.52
CA PRO A 261 -5.09 -17.90 -17.18
C PRO A 261 -6.46 -17.79 -16.51
N SER A 262 -6.81 -18.75 -15.68
CA SER A 262 -8.05 -18.68 -14.88
C SER A 262 -7.99 -17.61 -13.80
N LEU A 263 -6.76 -17.28 -13.36
CA LEU A 263 -6.49 -16.16 -12.48
C LEU A 263 -5.19 -15.50 -12.91
N THR A 264 -5.22 -14.18 -13.06
CA THR A 264 -4.01 -13.35 -13.15
C THR A 264 -3.95 -12.46 -11.91
N ALA A 265 -2.86 -12.55 -11.15
CA ALA A 265 -2.56 -11.62 -10.08
C ALA A 265 -1.50 -10.62 -10.53
N VAL A 266 -1.65 -9.38 -10.10
CA VAL A 266 -0.68 -8.31 -10.33
C VAL A 266 -0.22 -7.79 -9.00
N LEU A 267 1.08 -7.81 -8.76
CA LEU A 267 1.69 -7.43 -7.50
C LEU A 267 2.69 -6.30 -7.70
N THR A 268 2.55 -5.26 -6.92
CA THR A 268 3.54 -4.21 -6.74
C THR A 268 3.97 -4.17 -5.28
N GLN A 269 4.97 -3.40 -4.94
CA GLN A 269 5.45 -3.29 -3.56
C GLN A 269 4.32 -3.01 -2.54
N HIS A 270 3.26 -2.30 -2.96
CA HIS A 270 2.21 -1.83 -2.05
C HIS A 270 0.79 -2.17 -2.49
N ARG A 271 0.59 -2.69 -3.69
CA ARG A 271 -0.74 -2.90 -4.28
C ARG A 271 -0.84 -4.27 -4.91
N TYR A 272 -2.07 -4.77 -4.97
CA TYR A 272 -2.39 -5.98 -5.70
C TYR A 272 -3.64 -5.78 -6.56
N GLY A 273 -3.78 -6.63 -7.57
CA GLY A 273 -4.98 -6.73 -8.39
C GLY A 273 -5.26 -8.19 -8.74
N ILE A 274 -6.52 -8.57 -8.78
CA ILE A 274 -6.99 -9.91 -9.16
C ILE A 274 -7.84 -9.80 -10.42
N PHE A 275 -7.54 -10.65 -11.38
CA PHE A 275 -8.24 -10.72 -12.66
C PHE A 275 -8.60 -12.17 -12.97
N GLY A 276 -9.86 -12.40 -13.27
CA GLY A 276 -10.31 -13.65 -13.88
C GLY A 276 -10.09 -13.64 -15.40
N LYS A 277 -10.69 -14.61 -16.10
CA LYS A 277 -10.58 -14.72 -17.56
C LYS A 277 -11.24 -13.58 -18.30
N GLU A 278 -12.37 -13.09 -17.80
CA GLU A 278 -13.24 -12.12 -18.50
C GLU A 278 -13.13 -10.72 -17.92
N ARG A 279 -12.85 -10.59 -16.62
CA ARG A 279 -12.86 -9.30 -15.92
C ARG A 279 -11.94 -9.25 -14.72
N GLY A 280 -11.53 -8.04 -14.36
CA GLY A 280 -10.85 -7.75 -13.11
C GLY A 280 -11.84 -7.58 -11.95
N VAL A 281 -11.33 -7.78 -10.74
CA VAL A 281 -12.02 -7.48 -9.49
C VAL A 281 -11.55 -6.11 -9.02
N THR A 282 -12.48 -5.20 -8.71
CA THR A 282 -12.11 -3.90 -8.15
C THR A 282 -11.49 -4.07 -6.78
N ALA A 283 -10.64 -3.14 -6.36
CA ALA A 283 -10.02 -3.19 -5.04
C ALA A 283 -11.07 -3.25 -3.92
N SER A 284 -12.16 -2.51 -4.07
CA SER A 284 -13.26 -2.49 -3.11
C SER A 284 -14.07 -3.79 -3.11
N ASP A 285 -14.40 -4.36 -4.27
CA ASP A 285 -15.04 -5.68 -4.34
C ASP A 285 -14.12 -6.77 -3.74
N SER A 286 -12.82 -6.67 -4.01
CA SER A 286 -11.85 -7.62 -3.46
C SER A 286 -11.85 -7.57 -1.93
N LEU A 287 -11.74 -6.39 -1.30
CA LEU A 287 -11.83 -6.25 0.16
C LEU A 287 -13.15 -6.83 0.69
N ALA A 288 -14.28 -6.50 0.06
CA ALA A 288 -15.59 -7.01 0.47
C ALA A 288 -15.69 -8.54 0.37
N ILE A 289 -15.15 -9.13 -0.70
CA ILE A 289 -15.11 -10.60 -0.90
C ILE A 289 -14.23 -11.27 0.16
N LEU A 290 -13.03 -10.74 0.43
CA LEU A 290 -12.15 -11.30 1.46
C LEU A 290 -12.82 -11.28 2.83
N VAL A 291 -13.43 -10.17 3.22
CA VAL A 291 -14.18 -10.04 4.48
C VAL A 291 -15.34 -11.01 4.54
N ALA A 292 -16.12 -11.16 3.45
CA ALA A 292 -17.24 -12.10 3.37
C ALA A 292 -16.84 -13.58 3.54
N HIS A 293 -15.57 -13.90 3.32
CA HIS A 293 -15.05 -15.27 3.35
C HIS A 293 -14.04 -15.53 4.47
N THR A 294 -13.90 -14.62 5.44
CA THR A 294 -12.99 -14.80 6.60
C THR A 294 -13.23 -16.12 7.33
N ALA A 295 -14.48 -16.58 7.45
CA ALA A 295 -14.83 -17.86 8.07
C ALA A 295 -14.24 -19.09 7.36
N LEU A 296 -13.86 -18.99 6.09
CA LEU A 296 -13.20 -20.07 5.35
C LEU A 296 -11.71 -20.17 5.66
N ILE A 297 -11.09 -19.09 6.11
CA ILE A 297 -9.64 -18.98 6.29
C ILE A 297 -9.26 -19.46 7.69
N PRO A 298 -8.33 -20.40 7.84
CA PRO A 298 -7.95 -20.96 9.15
C PRO A 298 -7.61 -19.90 10.20
N ALA A 299 -6.83 -18.88 9.84
CA ALA A 299 -6.41 -17.82 10.75
C ALA A 299 -7.57 -16.95 11.26
N TYR A 300 -8.66 -16.84 10.52
CA TYR A 300 -9.78 -15.93 10.86
C TYR A 300 -11.04 -16.67 11.31
N ARG A 301 -11.06 -18.01 11.22
CA ARG A 301 -12.21 -18.81 11.59
C ARG A 301 -12.52 -18.70 13.08
N GLY A 302 -13.73 -18.25 13.40
CA GLY A 302 -14.17 -18.09 14.79
C GLY A 302 -13.56 -16.89 15.52
N GLN A 303 -12.85 -16.02 14.79
CA GLN A 303 -12.33 -14.76 15.33
C GLN A 303 -13.36 -13.64 15.20
N GLU A 304 -13.27 -12.65 16.09
CA GLU A 304 -13.96 -11.38 15.90
C GLU A 304 -13.27 -10.61 14.78
N ILE A 305 -14.03 -10.32 13.72
CA ILE A 305 -13.52 -9.60 12.55
C ILE A 305 -13.94 -8.14 12.64
N THR A 306 -12.98 -7.26 12.57
CA THR A 306 -13.17 -5.81 12.51
C THR A 306 -12.46 -5.27 11.28
N VAL A 307 -13.10 -4.39 10.54
CA VAL A 307 -12.63 -3.91 9.24
C VAL A 307 -12.42 -2.41 9.26
N ALA A 308 -11.37 -1.93 8.58
CA ALA A 308 -11.19 -0.51 8.29
C ALA A 308 -11.07 -0.30 6.78
N ARG A 309 -11.65 0.78 6.27
CA ARG A 309 -11.49 1.21 4.89
C ARG A 309 -11.18 2.69 4.77
N SER A 310 -10.56 3.07 3.65
CA SER A 310 -10.43 4.45 3.22
C SER A 310 -11.81 5.09 2.95
N PRO A 311 -11.99 6.39 3.17
CA PRO A 311 -13.22 7.10 2.82
C PRO A 311 -13.48 7.11 1.31
N PHE A 312 -12.43 6.99 0.49
CA PHE A 312 -12.49 6.97 -0.97
C PHE A 312 -12.77 5.57 -1.54
N ALA A 313 -12.64 4.51 -0.73
CA ALA A 313 -13.07 3.17 -1.10
C ALA A 313 -14.60 3.08 -1.17
N SER A 314 -15.11 2.17 -2.00
CA SER A 314 -16.53 1.84 -2.04
C SER A 314 -17.02 1.32 -0.68
N VAL A 315 -18.28 1.60 -0.36
CA VAL A 315 -18.98 1.03 0.81
C VAL A 315 -19.42 -0.42 0.60
N ALA A 316 -18.95 -1.10 -0.45
CA ALA A 316 -19.27 -2.51 -0.68
C ALA A 316 -18.96 -3.40 0.53
N VAL A 317 -17.85 -3.16 1.21
CA VAL A 317 -17.49 -3.89 2.43
C VAL A 317 -18.39 -3.57 3.61
N ASP A 318 -18.97 -2.37 3.68
CA ASP A 318 -19.90 -1.97 4.75
C ASP A 318 -21.17 -2.81 4.68
N HIS A 319 -21.69 -3.11 3.47
CA HIS A 319 -22.84 -4.01 3.29
C HIS A 319 -22.55 -5.43 3.76
N VAL A 320 -21.32 -5.93 3.52
CA VAL A 320 -20.88 -7.23 4.04
C VAL A 320 -20.83 -7.21 5.57
N CYS A 321 -20.16 -6.20 6.13
CA CYS A 321 -20.01 -6.04 7.57
C CYS A 321 -21.36 -5.92 8.28
N ALA A 322 -22.27 -5.10 7.76
CA ALA A 322 -23.61 -4.97 8.29
C ALA A 322 -24.37 -6.31 8.31
N ARG A 323 -24.24 -7.11 7.24
CA ARG A 323 -24.92 -8.42 7.15
C ARG A 323 -24.30 -9.50 8.03
N LEU A 324 -22.99 -9.42 8.30
CA LEU A 324 -22.27 -10.37 9.14
C LEU A 324 -22.14 -9.90 10.59
N ALA A 325 -22.67 -8.73 10.92
CA ALA A 325 -22.53 -8.07 12.22
C ALA A 325 -21.05 -7.81 12.61
N PHE A 326 -20.20 -7.49 11.63
CA PHE A 326 -18.83 -7.11 11.86
C PHE A 326 -18.72 -5.58 12.01
N PRO A 327 -17.94 -5.07 12.98
CA PRO A 327 -17.61 -3.65 13.03
C PRO A 327 -16.83 -3.23 11.77
N CYS A 328 -17.23 -2.10 11.17
CA CYS A 328 -16.56 -1.50 10.04
C CYS A 328 -16.35 -0.01 10.27
N TYR A 329 -15.11 0.44 10.07
CA TYR A 329 -14.72 1.83 10.34
C TYR A 329 -14.21 2.50 9.07
N GLU A 330 -14.61 3.75 8.87
CA GLU A 330 -13.97 4.64 7.93
C GLU A 330 -12.72 5.25 8.60
N SER A 331 -11.55 5.09 7.99
CA SER A 331 -10.28 5.60 8.47
C SER A 331 -9.73 6.64 7.48
N SER A 332 -8.44 6.93 7.52
CA SER A 332 -7.77 7.76 6.51
C SER A 332 -7.48 6.97 5.23
N ASP A 333 -7.23 7.68 4.13
CA ASP A 333 -6.69 7.09 2.89
C ASP A 333 -5.17 6.85 2.95
N GLN A 334 -4.51 7.44 3.93
CA GLN A 334 -3.07 7.27 4.16
C GLN A 334 -2.83 5.99 4.95
N TRP A 335 -1.88 5.18 4.45
CA TRP A 335 -1.62 3.87 5.05
C TRP A 335 -1.10 3.95 6.49
N GLU A 336 -0.43 5.01 6.86
CA GLU A 336 0.05 5.24 8.23
C GLU A 336 -1.07 5.13 9.26
N PHE A 337 -2.23 5.73 8.96
CA PHE A 337 -3.40 5.71 9.85
C PHE A 337 -4.16 4.39 9.77
N LEU A 338 -4.24 3.76 8.57
CA LEU A 338 -4.77 2.40 8.43
C LEU A 338 -3.90 1.39 9.20
N SER A 339 -2.57 1.53 9.13
CA SER A 339 -1.62 0.72 9.88
C SER A 339 -1.77 0.90 11.40
N GLU A 340 -2.04 2.13 11.86
CA GLU A 340 -2.34 2.42 13.24
C GLU A 340 -3.62 1.72 13.71
N SER A 341 -4.65 1.76 12.89
CA SER A 341 -5.92 1.08 13.18
C SER A 341 -5.74 -0.43 13.34
N LEU A 342 -4.87 -1.06 12.55
CA LEU A 342 -4.51 -2.48 12.68
C LEU A 342 -3.85 -2.83 14.03
N GLU A 343 -3.24 -1.88 14.71
CA GLU A 343 -2.60 -2.09 16.00
C GLU A 343 -3.52 -1.74 17.19
N SER A 344 -3.99 -0.49 17.23
CA SER A 344 -4.61 0.09 18.41
C SER A 344 -6.10 -0.19 18.55
N SER A 345 -6.79 -0.39 17.41
CA SER A 345 -8.25 -0.47 17.36
C SER A 345 -8.79 -1.88 17.19
N GLY A 346 -7.93 -2.92 17.28
CA GLY A 346 -8.34 -4.31 17.06
C GLY A 346 -8.83 -4.61 15.64
N ILE A 347 -8.46 -3.78 14.66
CA ILE A 347 -8.81 -4.00 13.25
C ILE A 347 -8.11 -5.26 12.75
N THR A 348 -8.87 -6.16 12.14
CA THR A 348 -8.36 -7.41 11.56
C THR A 348 -7.87 -7.20 10.13
N LEU A 349 -8.63 -6.46 9.33
CA LEU A 349 -8.38 -6.23 7.90
C LEU A 349 -8.55 -4.74 7.58
N ALA A 350 -7.63 -4.19 6.81
CA ALA A 350 -7.72 -2.81 6.35
C ALA A 350 -7.39 -2.69 4.87
N GLY A 351 -8.12 -1.84 4.13
CA GLY A 351 -7.86 -1.65 2.71
C GLY A 351 -8.37 -0.32 2.15
N ASN A 352 -7.92 0.00 0.93
CA ASN A 352 -8.31 1.22 0.24
C ASN A 352 -8.68 0.98 -1.23
N GLU A 353 -9.12 2.03 -1.90
CA GLU A 353 -9.54 2.06 -3.31
C GLU A 353 -8.41 1.78 -4.29
N ARG A 354 -7.15 1.86 -3.84
CA ARG A 354 -5.97 1.70 -4.69
C ARG A 354 -5.46 0.26 -4.75
N GLY A 355 -6.12 -0.68 -4.06
CA GLY A 355 -5.66 -2.06 -3.94
C GLY A 355 -4.51 -2.23 -2.96
N GLU A 356 -4.41 -1.36 -1.96
CA GLU A 356 -3.59 -1.55 -0.79
C GLU A 356 -4.43 -2.30 0.25
N LEU A 357 -3.95 -3.45 0.70
CA LEU A 357 -4.64 -4.32 1.65
C LEU A 357 -3.65 -4.92 2.63
N GLY A 358 -4.00 -4.91 3.89
CA GLY A 358 -3.21 -5.51 4.97
C GLY A 358 -4.09 -6.10 6.06
N ALA A 359 -3.44 -6.82 6.96
CA ALA A 359 -4.07 -7.47 8.09
C ALA A 359 -3.22 -7.30 9.35
N ASN A 360 -3.80 -7.61 10.49
CA ASN A 360 -3.22 -7.43 11.80
C ASN A 360 -1.93 -8.23 12.08
N PHE A 361 -1.57 -9.19 11.21
CA PHE A 361 -0.34 -9.97 11.38
C PHE A 361 0.95 -9.16 11.13
N SER A 362 0.89 -8.11 10.31
CA SER A 362 2.08 -7.36 9.90
C SER A 362 1.97 -5.83 9.93
N ARG A 363 0.80 -5.25 10.09
CA ARG A 363 0.55 -3.79 10.03
C ARG A 363 0.97 -3.10 8.74
N GLU A 364 1.32 -3.89 7.72
CA GLU A 364 1.70 -3.42 6.39
C GLU A 364 0.86 -4.09 5.30
N ARG A 365 0.90 -3.49 4.12
CA ARG A 365 0.23 -4.01 2.92
C ARG A 365 0.94 -5.24 2.42
N ASP A 366 0.16 -6.23 1.98
CA ASP A 366 0.69 -7.48 1.52
C ASP A 366 -0.11 -8.08 0.36
N GLY A 367 0.42 -7.94 -0.85
CA GLY A 367 -0.23 -8.46 -2.05
C GLY A 367 -0.17 -9.99 -2.19
N LEU A 368 0.90 -10.62 -1.72
CA LEU A 368 1.01 -12.10 -1.74
C LEU A 368 0.06 -12.74 -0.73
N TRP A 369 -0.08 -12.16 0.45
CA TRP A 369 -1.10 -12.58 1.42
C TRP A 369 -2.51 -12.47 0.81
N ALA A 370 -2.82 -11.33 0.16
CA ALA A 370 -4.10 -11.14 -0.50
C ALA A 370 -4.35 -12.17 -1.61
N LEU A 371 -3.33 -12.51 -2.41
CA LEU A 371 -3.40 -13.55 -3.42
C LEU A 371 -3.68 -14.93 -2.80
N LEU A 372 -2.99 -15.31 -1.72
CA LEU A 372 -3.26 -16.59 -1.04
C LEU A 372 -4.66 -16.64 -0.44
N PHE A 373 -5.16 -15.52 0.07
CA PHE A 373 -6.53 -15.44 0.55
C PHE A 373 -7.53 -15.76 -0.59
N TRP A 374 -7.33 -15.15 -1.76
CA TRP A 374 -8.12 -15.45 -2.96
C TRP A 374 -8.00 -16.91 -3.40
N LEU A 375 -6.79 -17.46 -3.43
CA LEU A 375 -6.57 -18.86 -3.79
C LEU A 375 -7.24 -19.82 -2.81
N ASN A 376 -7.24 -19.50 -1.53
CA ASN A 376 -7.93 -20.31 -0.51
C ASN A 376 -9.46 -20.27 -0.68
N ILE A 377 -10.04 -19.09 -1.00
CA ILE A 377 -11.47 -18.99 -1.32
C ILE A 377 -11.79 -19.84 -2.56
N ILE A 378 -11.01 -19.71 -3.64
CA ILE A 378 -11.19 -20.44 -4.90
C ILE A 378 -11.11 -21.95 -4.65
N ALA A 379 -10.12 -22.40 -3.90
CA ALA A 379 -9.92 -23.81 -3.60
C ALA A 379 -11.08 -24.40 -2.78
N LEU A 380 -11.55 -23.71 -1.75
CA LEU A 380 -12.61 -24.20 -0.87
C LEU A 380 -14.01 -24.09 -1.48
N ARG A 381 -14.25 -23.07 -2.33
CA ARG A 381 -15.53 -22.94 -3.03
C ARG A 381 -15.57 -23.72 -4.34
N GLN A 382 -14.42 -24.07 -4.91
CA GLN A 382 -14.27 -24.70 -6.22
C GLN A 382 -14.95 -23.87 -7.35
N GLU A 383 -14.83 -22.56 -7.27
CA GLU A 383 -15.48 -21.61 -8.18
C GLU A 383 -14.44 -20.69 -8.86
N SER A 384 -14.79 -20.16 -10.04
CA SER A 384 -13.95 -19.18 -10.73
C SER A 384 -14.03 -17.79 -10.05
N VAL A 385 -13.08 -16.92 -10.36
CA VAL A 385 -13.09 -15.52 -9.89
C VAL A 385 -14.41 -14.84 -10.26
N GLU A 386 -14.90 -15.05 -11.49
CA GLU A 386 -16.15 -14.46 -11.98
C GLU A 386 -17.36 -14.98 -11.20
N THR A 387 -17.41 -16.28 -10.93
CA THR A 387 -18.52 -16.90 -10.18
C THR A 387 -18.56 -16.40 -8.74
N ILE A 388 -17.38 -16.29 -8.09
CA ILE A 388 -17.26 -15.72 -6.75
C ILE A 388 -17.75 -14.26 -6.74
N LEU A 389 -17.32 -13.46 -7.71
CA LEU A 389 -17.72 -12.06 -7.83
C LEU A 389 -19.23 -11.92 -8.06
N GLN A 390 -19.80 -12.68 -8.98
CA GLN A 390 -21.24 -12.66 -9.26
C GLN A 390 -22.06 -13.11 -8.06
N SER A 391 -21.70 -14.21 -7.40
CA SER A 391 -22.38 -14.70 -6.21
C SER A 391 -22.28 -13.72 -5.04
N HIS A 392 -21.18 -12.99 -4.95
CA HIS A 392 -21.00 -11.91 -3.98
C HIS A 392 -22.01 -10.78 -4.23
N TRP A 393 -22.10 -10.29 -5.46
CA TRP A 393 -23.07 -9.24 -5.82
C TRP A 393 -24.52 -9.68 -5.63
N LEU A 394 -24.86 -10.92 -5.99
CA LEU A 394 -26.18 -11.48 -5.74
C LEU A 394 -26.55 -11.49 -4.26
N LYS A 395 -25.58 -11.75 -3.39
CA LYS A 395 -25.80 -11.85 -1.95
C LYS A 395 -25.81 -10.50 -1.23
N TYR A 396 -24.93 -9.58 -1.63
CA TYR A 396 -24.69 -8.32 -0.90
C TYR A 396 -25.10 -7.06 -1.66
N GLY A 397 -25.53 -7.20 -2.92
CA GLY A 397 -25.71 -6.09 -3.85
C GLY A 397 -24.40 -5.72 -4.56
N ARG A 398 -24.50 -4.95 -5.62
CA ARG A 398 -23.34 -4.44 -6.35
C ARG A 398 -23.16 -2.95 -6.13
N ASN A 399 -21.99 -2.56 -5.67
CA ASN A 399 -21.59 -1.17 -5.66
C ASN A 399 -20.84 -0.86 -6.96
N TYR A 400 -21.43 0.02 -7.78
CA TYR A 400 -20.74 0.62 -8.90
C TYR A 400 -19.90 1.77 -8.40
N HIS A 401 -18.59 1.72 -8.63
CA HIS A 401 -17.65 2.71 -8.17
C HIS A 401 -16.71 3.12 -9.31
N LEU A 402 -16.50 4.43 -9.48
CA LEU A 402 -15.68 5.02 -10.54
C LEU A 402 -14.92 6.23 -9.99
N CYS A 403 -13.67 6.37 -10.36
CA CYS A 403 -12.86 7.56 -10.10
C CYS A 403 -12.54 8.26 -11.42
N GLN A 404 -12.88 9.55 -11.51
CA GLN A 404 -12.46 10.43 -12.59
C GLN A 404 -11.37 11.38 -12.09
N THR A 405 -10.22 11.39 -12.75
CA THR A 405 -9.06 12.19 -12.32
C THR A 405 -8.78 13.31 -13.31
N TYR A 406 -8.65 14.51 -12.79
CA TYR A 406 -8.15 15.70 -13.48
C TYR A 406 -6.76 16.02 -12.89
N ARG A 407 -5.75 16.12 -13.76
CA ARG A 407 -4.36 16.23 -13.33
C ARG A 407 -3.77 17.57 -13.73
N ASP A 408 -2.74 17.97 -12.98
CA ASP A 408 -1.89 19.12 -13.28
C ASP A 408 -2.70 20.42 -13.49
N ILE A 409 -3.78 20.58 -12.67
CA ILE A 409 -4.62 21.78 -12.68
C ILE A 409 -3.87 22.89 -11.95
N ASP A 410 -3.85 24.08 -12.54
CA ASP A 410 -3.31 25.25 -11.88
C ASP A 410 -4.05 25.53 -10.55
N LEU A 411 -3.31 25.79 -9.49
CA LEU A 411 -3.90 26.06 -8.16
C LEU A 411 -4.76 27.32 -8.16
N GLU A 412 -4.49 28.30 -9.02
CA GLU A 412 -5.33 29.50 -9.18
C GLU A 412 -6.76 29.14 -9.65
N ILE A 413 -6.91 28.04 -10.37
CA ILE A 413 -8.20 27.50 -10.81
C ILE A 413 -8.80 26.57 -9.75
N LEU A 414 -7.97 25.74 -9.13
CA LEU A 414 -8.40 24.66 -8.26
C LEU A 414 -8.82 25.16 -6.87
N TYR A 415 -8.13 26.16 -6.30
CA TYR A 415 -8.47 26.69 -4.98
C TYR A 415 -9.86 27.37 -4.93
N PRO A 416 -10.21 28.29 -5.86
CA PRO A 416 -11.56 28.87 -5.86
C PRO A 416 -12.66 27.83 -6.03
N PHE A 417 -12.41 26.80 -6.83
CA PHE A 417 -13.30 25.65 -6.95
C PHE A 417 -13.47 24.93 -5.60
N TRP A 418 -12.35 24.63 -4.92
CA TRP A 418 -12.35 23.94 -3.64
C TRP A 418 -13.04 24.74 -2.53
N GLU A 419 -12.78 26.04 -2.45
CA GLU A 419 -13.44 26.95 -1.51
C GLU A 419 -14.94 27.05 -1.79
N SER A 420 -15.35 27.12 -3.06
CA SER A 420 -16.76 27.14 -3.45
C SER A 420 -17.47 25.84 -3.01
N LEU A 421 -16.79 24.70 -3.15
CA LEU A 421 -17.29 23.40 -2.70
C LEU A 421 -17.55 23.36 -1.18
N GLN A 422 -16.65 23.96 -0.40
CA GLN A 422 -16.74 23.97 1.07
C GLN A 422 -17.73 25.01 1.60
N ASN A 423 -17.81 26.19 0.97
CA ASN A 423 -18.55 27.34 1.51
C ASN A 423 -20.02 27.42 1.10
N GLN A 424 -20.38 26.91 -0.07
CA GLN A 424 -21.74 27.13 -0.62
C GLN A 424 -22.79 26.16 -0.11
N GLY A 425 -22.44 25.23 0.77
CA GLY A 425 -23.41 24.24 1.28
C GLY A 425 -24.45 23.90 0.22
N PHE A 426 -24.35 22.79 -0.42
CA PHE A 426 -25.10 22.34 -1.62
C PHE A 426 -26.64 22.47 -1.60
N ARG A 427 -27.19 23.54 -1.05
CA ARG A 427 -28.66 23.72 -0.87
C ARG A 427 -29.42 24.03 -2.15
N GLU A 428 -28.75 24.30 -3.29
CA GLU A 428 -29.42 24.93 -4.43
C GLU A 428 -29.58 24.11 -5.72
N GLN A 429 -29.18 22.85 -5.78
CA GLN A 429 -29.27 22.10 -7.05
C GLN A 429 -29.97 20.75 -6.93
N ALA A 430 -31.20 20.78 -6.47
CA ALA A 430 -32.12 19.64 -6.61
C ALA A 430 -32.71 19.65 -8.03
N ASN A 431 -32.18 18.85 -8.92
CA ASN A 431 -32.84 18.50 -10.18
C ASN A 431 -33.55 17.15 -9.96
N GLY A 432 -34.74 17.14 -9.34
CA GLY A 432 -35.72 16.08 -9.31
C GLY A 432 -35.32 14.59 -9.19
N HIS A 433 -34.14 14.20 -9.58
CA HIS A 433 -33.60 12.83 -9.54
C HIS A 433 -32.40 12.63 -8.60
N HIS A 434 -31.65 13.68 -8.25
CA HIS A 434 -30.49 13.60 -7.38
C HIS A 434 -30.53 14.74 -6.35
N GLU A 435 -31.25 14.52 -5.26
CA GLU A 435 -31.28 15.47 -4.15
C GLU A 435 -30.21 15.13 -3.13
N ILE A 436 -29.45 16.15 -2.68
CA ILE A 436 -28.39 15.99 -1.69
C ILE A 436 -29.01 15.89 -0.30
N VAL A 437 -28.79 14.77 0.36
CA VAL A 437 -29.28 14.50 1.73
C VAL A 437 -28.28 14.97 2.78
N TYR A 438 -26.98 14.76 2.51
CA TYR A 438 -25.93 15.20 3.40
C TYR A 438 -24.69 15.63 2.63
N SER A 439 -23.90 16.50 3.25
CA SER A 439 -22.60 16.92 2.74
C SER A 439 -21.65 17.24 3.90
N TYR A 440 -20.41 16.81 3.80
CA TYR A 440 -19.41 17.08 4.83
C TYR A 440 -17.99 16.97 4.31
N PRO A 441 -17.02 17.76 4.88
CA PRO A 441 -15.61 17.58 4.61
C PRO A 441 -15.12 16.30 5.28
N LEU A 442 -14.28 15.54 4.57
CA LEU A 442 -13.66 14.33 5.11
C LEU A 442 -12.57 14.71 6.12
N LYS A 443 -12.74 14.20 7.34
CA LYS A 443 -11.83 14.46 8.46
C LYS A 443 -11.47 13.15 9.14
N TYR A 444 -10.23 13.05 9.55
CA TYR A 444 -9.73 11.94 10.36
C TYR A 444 -9.29 12.47 11.72
N TYR A 445 -9.68 11.81 12.79
CA TYR A 445 -9.23 12.13 14.13
C TYR A 445 -7.98 11.32 14.47
N ASP A 446 -6.83 12.00 14.48
CA ASP A 446 -5.56 11.41 14.93
C ASP A 446 -5.58 11.28 16.45
N GLN A 447 -5.68 10.05 16.95
CA GLN A 447 -5.74 9.77 18.38
C GLN A 447 -4.44 10.07 19.13
N ARG A 448 -3.29 10.13 18.43
CA ARG A 448 -1.98 10.39 19.03
C ARG A 448 -1.75 11.88 19.25
N GLN A 449 -2.10 12.66 18.25
CA GLN A 449 -1.93 14.12 18.29
C GLN A 449 -3.15 14.81 18.88
N PHE A 450 -4.22 14.06 19.19
CA PHE A 450 -5.50 14.57 19.68
C PHE A 450 -6.05 15.69 18.80
N GLN A 451 -5.86 15.58 17.50
CA GLN A 451 -6.29 16.60 16.55
C GLN A 451 -7.05 16.00 15.36
N THR A 452 -7.90 16.82 14.76
CA THR A 452 -8.60 16.48 13.54
C THR A 452 -7.76 16.91 12.33
N ILE A 453 -7.48 15.95 11.45
CA ILE A 453 -6.74 16.16 10.19
C ILE A 453 -7.74 16.22 9.05
N GLU A 454 -7.69 17.27 8.24
CA GLU A 454 -8.46 17.34 7.01
C GLU A 454 -7.82 16.45 5.93
N GLN A 455 -8.64 15.62 5.30
CA GLN A 455 -8.14 14.65 4.30
C GLN A 455 -8.19 15.19 2.85
N GLY A 456 -8.40 16.51 2.67
CA GLY A 456 -8.54 17.10 1.34
C GLY A 456 -9.72 16.52 0.55
N GLY A 457 -10.74 15.99 1.24
CA GLY A 457 -11.92 15.36 0.67
C GLY A 457 -13.22 16.05 1.08
N TYR A 458 -14.23 15.99 0.20
CA TYR A 458 -15.59 16.46 0.48
C TYR A 458 -16.60 15.45 -0.04
N CYS A 459 -17.48 14.97 0.83
CA CYS A 459 -18.45 13.92 0.53
C CYS A 459 -19.87 14.49 0.37
N LEU A 460 -20.58 14.03 -0.65
CA LEU A 460 -22.01 14.26 -0.89
C LEU A 460 -22.74 12.92 -0.89
N GLY A 461 -23.84 12.81 -0.16
CA GLY A 461 -24.77 11.70 -0.26
C GLY A 461 -26.11 12.13 -0.84
N LEU A 462 -26.68 11.29 -1.69
CA LEU A 462 -27.89 11.55 -2.44
C LEU A 462 -29.08 10.70 -1.93
N THR A 463 -30.30 11.13 -2.25
CA THR A 463 -31.55 10.45 -1.85
C THR A 463 -31.66 9.01 -2.33
N ASP A 464 -31.05 8.68 -3.47
CA ASP A 464 -31.01 7.32 -4.03
C ASP A 464 -29.93 6.43 -3.41
N GLY A 465 -29.21 6.92 -2.39
CA GLY A 465 -28.09 6.25 -1.75
C GLY A 465 -26.76 6.37 -2.50
N SER A 466 -26.73 7.07 -3.63
CA SER A 466 -25.48 7.35 -4.35
C SER A 466 -24.61 8.30 -3.55
N ARG A 467 -23.28 8.18 -3.77
CA ARG A 467 -22.27 8.98 -3.09
C ARG A 467 -21.29 9.59 -4.08
N ILE A 468 -20.90 10.85 -3.85
CA ILE A 468 -19.88 11.55 -4.62
C ILE A 468 -18.84 12.07 -3.66
N ILE A 469 -17.58 11.81 -3.95
CA ILE A 469 -16.49 12.35 -3.15
C ILE A 469 -15.53 13.11 -4.07
N PHE A 470 -15.26 14.36 -3.71
CA PHE A 470 -14.23 15.19 -4.31
C PHE A 470 -12.99 15.09 -3.46
N LYS A 471 -11.84 14.79 -4.08
CA LYS A 471 -10.55 14.75 -3.41
C LYS A 471 -9.60 15.71 -4.10
N PHE A 472 -9.03 16.61 -3.33
CA PHE A 472 -7.98 17.51 -3.74
C PHE A 472 -6.62 16.99 -3.26
N GLU A 473 -5.65 16.92 -4.16
CA GLU A 473 -4.26 16.62 -3.83
C GLU A 473 -3.35 17.66 -4.47
N GLN A 474 -2.46 18.28 -3.69
CA GLN A 474 -1.45 19.18 -4.23
C GLN A 474 -0.46 18.39 -5.10
N GLY A 475 -0.03 18.97 -6.23
CA GLY A 475 0.86 18.30 -7.16
C GLY A 475 2.22 17.98 -6.56
N LEU A 476 2.68 16.74 -6.71
CA LEU A 476 3.97 16.30 -6.17
C LEU A 476 5.17 16.91 -6.91
N ASN A 477 5.00 17.29 -8.18
CA ASN A 477 6.08 17.73 -9.07
C ASN A 477 6.10 19.24 -9.33
N SER A 478 5.08 19.97 -8.90
CA SER A 478 4.96 21.42 -9.08
C SER A 478 4.26 22.03 -7.88
N GLN A 479 4.85 23.09 -7.34
CA GLN A 479 4.22 23.85 -6.24
C GLN A 479 2.96 24.61 -6.69
N ASN A 480 2.73 24.76 -8.01
CA ASN A 480 1.64 25.56 -8.57
C ASN A 480 0.51 24.72 -9.17
N THR A 481 0.56 23.39 -9.13
CA THR A 481 -0.49 22.54 -9.67
C THR A 481 -1.04 21.56 -8.63
N GLY A 482 -2.26 21.10 -8.85
CA GLY A 482 -2.93 20.08 -8.05
C GLY A 482 -3.72 19.10 -8.89
N ASN A 483 -4.18 18.04 -8.26
CA ASN A 483 -5.05 17.05 -8.87
C ASN A 483 -6.41 17.06 -8.19
N LEU A 484 -7.47 16.92 -8.99
CA LEU A 484 -8.82 16.69 -8.51
C LEU A 484 -9.26 15.29 -8.91
N GLN A 485 -9.68 14.51 -7.94
CA GLN A 485 -10.30 13.20 -8.14
C GLN A 485 -11.77 13.28 -7.73
N ILE A 486 -12.64 12.75 -8.59
CA ILE A 486 -14.08 12.67 -8.33
C ILE A 486 -14.45 11.19 -8.29
N TYR A 487 -14.79 10.72 -7.11
CA TYR A 487 -15.28 9.36 -6.90
C TYR A 487 -16.80 9.37 -6.97
N LEU A 488 -17.36 8.48 -7.78
CA LEU A 488 -18.80 8.29 -7.95
C LEU A 488 -19.14 6.88 -7.50
N GLU A 489 -20.20 6.74 -6.74
CA GLU A 489 -20.69 5.45 -6.26
C GLU A 489 -22.21 5.38 -6.28
N SER A 490 -22.74 4.25 -6.73
CA SER A 490 -24.16 3.89 -6.57
C SER A 490 -24.32 2.43 -6.18
N TYR A 491 -25.36 2.13 -5.41
CA TYR A 491 -25.65 0.78 -4.93
C TYR A 491 -26.82 0.18 -5.70
N GLU A 492 -26.65 -1.05 -6.20
CA GLU A 492 -27.67 -1.79 -6.95
C GLU A 492 -27.99 -3.13 -6.27
N PRO A 493 -29.09 -3.21 -5.54
CA PRO A 493 -29.53 -4.45 -4.90
C PRO A 493 -30.17 -5.45 -5.87
N ASN A 494 -30.71 -4.99 -7.00
CA ASN A 494 -31.44 -5.83 -7.94
C ASN A 494 -30.49 -6.61 -8.85
N ALA A 495 -30.53 -7.94 -8.73
CA ALA A 495 -29.68 -8.86 -9.50
C ALA A 495 -29.74 -8.65 -11.02
N LEU A 496 -30.91 -8.30 -11.57
CA LEU A 496 -31.08 -8.08 -13.01
C LEU A 496 -30.35 -6.84 -13.52
N ALA A 497 -30.18 -5.83 -12.67
CA ALA A 497 -29.50 -4.58 -13.01
C ALA A 497 -27.98 -4.61 -12.73
N GLN A 498 -27.46 -5.69 -12.10
CA GLN A 498 -26.03 -5.83 -11.76
C GLN A 498 -25.11 -6.16 -12.94
N SER A 499 -25.64 -6.33 -14.16
CA SER A 499 -24.85 -6.71 -15.34
C SER A 499 -24.12 -5.55 -16.04
N LEU A 500 -24.48 -4.30 -15.73
CA LEU A 500 -23.91 -3.11 -16.36
C LEU A 500 -22.43 -2.94 -16.06
N THR A 501 -21.71 -2.23 -16.93
CA THR A 501 -20.39 -1.71 -16.58
C THR A 501 -20.53 -0.55 -15.58
N ALA A 502 -19.50 -0.32 -14.74
CA ALA A 502 -19.54 0.81 -13.78
C ALA A 502 -19.78 2.14 -14.50
N ARG A 503 -19.13 2.35 -15.65
CA ARG A 503 -19.32 3.57 -16.45
C ARG A 503 -20.75 3.74 -16.96
N SER A 504 -21.40 2.65 -17.39
CA SER A 504 -22.80 2.70 -17.88
C SER A 504 -23.78 2.93 -16.74
N ALA A 505 -23.56 2.28 -15.59
CA ALA A 505 -24.43 2.43 -14.43
C ALA A 505 -24.32 3.84 -13.83
N LEU A 506 -23.11 4.41 -13.79
CA LEU A 506 -22.85 5.73 -13.21
C LEU A 506 -22.98 6.88 -14.23
N ALA A 507 -23.30 6.61 -15.50
CA ALA A 507 -23.43 7.65 -16.53
C ALA A 507 -24.44 8.77 -16.15
N PRO A 508 -25.63 8.49 -15.59
CA PRO A 508 -26.54 9.54 -15.15
C PRO A 508 -25.95 10.41 -14.04
N LEU A 509 -25.29 9.79 -13.07
CA LEU A 509 -24.64 10.49 -11.96
C LEU A 509 -23.46 11.35 -12.44
N LEU A 510 -22.66 10.84 -13.37
CA LEU A 510 -21.58 11.56 -14.00
C LEU A 510 -22.11 12.79 -14.77
N ALA A 511 -23.16 12.61 -15.57
CA ALA A 511 -23.77 13.70 -16.32
C ALA A 511 -24.32 14.79 -15.38
N TRP A 512 -24.91 14.40 -14.25
CA TRP A 512 -25.36 15.34 -13.25
C TRP A 512 -24.19 16.13 -12.65
N VAL A 513 -23.11 15.46 -12.24
CA VAL A 513 -21.89 16.11 -11.73
C VAL A 513 -21.31 17.07 -12.75
N GLU A 514 -21.23 16.68 -14.02
CA GLU A 514 -20.71 17.54 -15.10
C GLU A 514 -21.65 18.74 -15.38
N SER A 515 -22.92 18.67 -15.02
CA SER A 515 -23.89 19.76 -15.15
C SER A 515 -23.78 20.82 -14.04
N LEU A 516 -23.12 20.50 -12.92
CA LEU A 516 -22.94 21.43 -11.82
C LEU A 516 -22.15 22.66 -12.28
N SER A 517 -22.63 23.86 -11.94
CA SER A 517 -22.09 25.13 -12.46
C SER A 517 -20.59 25.29 -12.19
N TRP A 518 -20.13 24.84 -11.04
CA TRP A 518 -18.73 24.91 -10.64
C TRP A 518 -17.85 23.86 -11.36
N VAL A 519 -18.38 22.67 -11.71
CA VAL A 519 -17.68 21.69 -12.58
C VAL A 519 -17.61 22.22 -14.01
N GLN A 520 -18.67 22.88 -14.48
CA GLN A 520 -18.65 23.54 -15.80
C GLN A 520 -17.64 24.68 -15.86
N ASN A 521 -17.51 25.47 -14.79
CA ASN A 521 -16.52 26.53 -14.70
C ASN A 521 -15.10 25.96 -14.67
N LEU A 522 -14.86 24.89 -13.91
CA LEU A 522 -13.61 24.14 -13.94
C LEU A 522 -13.29 23.64 -15.36
N ASN A 523 -14.24 22.98 -16.01
CA ASN A 523 -14.04 22.47 -17.37
C ASN A 523 -13.78 23.60 -18.40
N LYS A 524 -14.43 24.77 -18.27
CA LYS A 524 -14.16 25.95 -19.13
C LYS A 524 -12.75 26.51 -18.90
N ALA A 525 -12.34 26.62 -17.64
CA ALA A 525 -11.00 27.08 -17.30
C ALA A 525 -9.92 26.12 -17.85
N LEU A 526 -10.16 24.81 -17.74
CA LEU A 526 -9.28 23.77 -18.26
C LEU A 526 -9.18 23.76 -19.81
N LEU A 527 -10.25 24.13 -20.53
CA LEU A 527 -10.23 24.25 -21.99
C LEU A 527 -9.40 25.43 -22.48
N ASN A 528 -9.24 26.47 -21.65
CA ASN A 528 -8.46 27.69 -21.97
C ASN A 528 -6.96 27.55 -21.65
N THR A 529 -6.56 26.57 -20.88
CA THR A 529 -5.17 26.28 -20.50
C THR A 529 -4.74 24.99 -21.21
N ALA A 530 -4.15 25.03 -22.41
CA ALA A 530 -3.55 23.95 -23.24
C ALA A 530 -3.97 22.47 -23.00
N PRO A 531 -3.78 21.50 -23.93
CA PRO A 531 -4.51 20.23 -23.97
C PRO A 531 -4.27 19.36 -22.73
N ILE A 532 -5.25 19.34 -21.86
CA ILE A 532 -5.26 18.49 -20.66
C ILE A 532 -5.54 17.06 -21.08
N ARG A 533 -4.64 16.15 -20.72
CA ARG A 533 -4.82 14.72 -20.92
C ARG A 533 -5.87 14.21 -19.92
N LYS A 534 -7.13 14.11 -20.36
CA LYS A 534 -8.12 13.26 -19.68
C LYS A 534 -7.60 11.82 -19.78
N THR A 535 -7.15 11.24 -18.69
CA THR A 535 -6.90 9.80 -18.65
C THR A 535 -8.24 9.10 -18.60
N ARG A 536 -8.57 8.42 -19.69
CA ARG A 536 -9.76 7.56 -19.84
C ARG A 536 -9.57 6.27 -19.08
#